data_ecf42e86bad59956209c92cee1225f86
#
_entry.id   ecf42e86bad59956209c92cee1225f86
#
_cell.length_a   1.000
_cell.length_b   1.000
_cell.length_c   1.000
_cell.angle_alpha   90.00
_cell.angle_beta   90.00
_cell.angle_gamma   90.00
#
_symmetry.space_group_name_H-M   'P 1'
#
loop_
_entity.id
_entity.type
_entity.pdbx_description
1 polymer ?
#
loop_
_entity_poly.entity_id
_entity_poly.type
_entity_poly.pdbx_seq_one_letter_code
_entity_poly.pdbx_strand_id
1 'polypeptide(L)'
;MTLSRLGNGKQTPSRNRINALLQRLGLPDDRYFALLSKNELEMEALQKEIVACNVTEKVPEGFEKLAQFEKLADPDDQIAQQFALRSRVLLGRLDGRYTPLEQIDLLMQAIQLTVPRFDLESIESFLYTRDEITIINQIGLAYSDAGQNKKAAEIYYQLLKYVRKHFKETITSIGVLPLVLYNYARVLDLCGRYEEGAALAKEGREACIQYGHYQVLPRCLEIEAECRHFMGDDEISKELYYQSYYLCKVIGYQIGLEVVKKEAKEYLNIDFMS
;
A
#
# COMPACT_ATOMS: atom_id res chain seq x y z
N MET A 1 -5.47 25.27 6.14
CA MET A 1 -5.58 25.36 7.62
C MET A 1 -4.18 25.59 8.17
N THR A 2 -3.95 26.61 8.98
CA THR A 2 -2.61 26.88 9.50
C THR A 2 -2.50 26.34 10.94
N LEU A 3 -1.37 25.72 11.28
CA LEU A 3 -1.02 25.29 12.66
C LEU A 3 -1.27 26.40 13.70
N SER A 4 -1.09 27.67 13.31
CA SER A 4 -1.37 28.85 14.14
C SER A 4 -2.83 28.98 14.61
N ARG A 5 -3.82 28.55 13.80
CA ARG A 5 -5.24 28.59 14.22
C ARG A 5 -5.60 27.49 15.21
N LEU A 6 -4.93 26.34 15.10
CA LEU A 6 -5.06 25.23 16.06
C LEU A 6 -4.43 25.61 17.41
N GLY A 7 -3.18 26.10 17.40
CA GLY A 7 -2.47 26.49 18.62
C GLY A 7 -3.11 27.65 19.40
N ASN A 8 -3.91 28.49 18.73
CA ASN A 8 -4.60 29.62 19.35
C ASN A 8 -6.05 29.30 19.78
N GLY A 9 -6.47 28.03 19.72
CA GLY A 9 -7.83 27.61 20.13
C GLY A 9 -8.97 28.17 19.29
N LYS A 10 -8.67 28.77 18.12
CA LYS A 10 -9.67 29.37 17.23
C LYS A 10 -10.43 28.35 16.39
N GLN A 11 -10.04 27.09 16.45
CA GLN A 11 -10.67 26.00 15.71
C GLN A 11 -10.43 24.68 16.43
N THR A 12 -11.48 23.89 16.63
CA THR A 12 -11.38 22.51 17.13
C THR A 12 -11.15 21.59 15.93
N PRO A 13 -10.00 20.92 15.83
CA PRO A 13 -9.74 20.02 14.72
C PRO A 13 -10.55 18.71 14.88
N SER A 14 -10.97 18.12 13.77
CA SER A 14 -11.46 16.75 13.79
C SER A 14 -10.33 15.77 14.16
N ARG A 15 -10.69 14.60 14.70
CA ARG A 15 -9.72 13.53 15.03
C ARG A 15 -8.84 13.17 13.82
N ASN A 16 -9.43 13.05 12.63
CA ASN A 16 -8.68 12.72 11.42
C ASN A 16 -7.60 13.76 11.10
N ARG A 17 -7.87 15.03 11.33
CA ARG A 17 -6.90 16.12 11.14
C ARG A 17 -5.76 16.07 12.15
N ILE A 18 -6.07 15.76 13.43
CA ILE A 18 -5.05 15.57 14.47
C ILE A 18 -4.19 14.36 14.13
N ASN A 19 -4.78 13.21 13.81
CA ASN A 19 -4.05 12.00 13.46
C ASN A 19 -3.16 12.21 12.23
N ALA A 20 -3.66 12.89 11.19
CA ALA A 20 -2.86 13.24 10.03
C ALA A 20 -1.62 14.09 10.39
N LEU A 21 -1.78 15.05 11.31
CA LEU A 21 -0.67 15.87 11.79
C LEU A 21 0.34 15.03 12.60
N LEU A 22 -0.14 14.19 13.53
CA LEU A 22 0.69 13.30 14.33
C LEU A 22 1.49 12.34 13.45
N GLN A 23 0.86 11.73 12.47
CA GLN A 23 1.52 10.81 11.51
C GLN A 23 2.63 11.52 10.73
N ARG A 24 2.39 12.74 10.23
CA ARG A 24 3.43 13.52 9.52
C ARG A 24 4.63 13.87 10.38
N LEU A 25 4.42 13.98 11.70
CA LEU A 25 5.48 14.22 12.68
C LEU A 25 6.15 12.91 13.15
N GLY A 26 5.76 11.76 12.62
CA GLY A 26 6.25 10.45 13.05
C GLY A 26 5.76 10.05 14.45
N LEU A 27 4.69 10.68 14.93
CA LEU A 27 4.10 10.39 16.25
C LEU A 27 2.96 9.36 16.10
N PRO A 28 2.68 8.54 17.14
CA PRO A 28 1.56 7.61 17.12
C PRO A 28 0.23 8.37 17.06
N ASP A 29 -0.78 7.72 16.45
CA ASP A 29 -2.14 8.23 16.44
C ASP A 29 -2.65 8.45 17.86
N ASP A 30 -3.36 9.55 18.08
CA ASP A 30 -3.97 9.83 19.38
C ASP A 30 -5.15 8.88 19.63
N ARG A 31 -4.96 7.94 20.56
CA ARG A 31 -6.00 6.99 20.98
C ARG A 31 -6.90 7.50 22.10
N TYR A 32 -6.58 8.64 22.67
CA TYR A 32 -7.23 9.17 23.87
C TYR A 32 -8.31 10.22 23.58
N PHE A 33 -8.41 10.74 22.36
CA PHE A 33 -9.54 11.62 22.01
C PHE A 33 -10.81 10.79 21.79
N ALA A 34 -11.51 10.54 22.89
CA ALA A 34 -12.67 9.65 22.95
C ALA A 34 -14.00 10.29 22.50
N LEU A 35 -14.00 11.52 22.03
CA LEU A 35 -15.22 12.19 21.58
C LEU A 35 -15.29 12.22 20.06
N LEU A 36 -15.72 11.09 19.49
CA LEU A 36 -16.19 11.04 18.10
C LEU A 36 -17.66 11.42 18.07
N SER A 37 -18.03 12.25 17.11
CA SER A 37 -19.43 12.41 16.74
C SER A 37 -19.97 11.10 16.15
N LYS A 38 -21.29 10.91 16.17
CA LYS A 38 -21.91 9.74 15.53
C LYS A 38 -21.52 9.61 14.07
N ASN A 39 -21.44 10.72 13.35
CA ASN A 39 -21.02 10.76 11.94
C ASN A 39 -19.57 10.31 11.74
N GLU A 40 -18.63 10.75 12.58
CA GLU A 40 -17.24 10.33 12.50
C GLU A 40 -17.07 8.83 12.79
N LEU A 41 -17.85 8.26 13.72
CA LEU A 41 -17.86 6.82 13.99
C LEU A 41 -18.38 6.02 12.78
N GLU A 42 -19.44 6.49 12.14
CA GLU A 42 -20.02 5.86 10.96
C GLU A 42 -19.07 5.93 9.77
N MET A 43 -18.43 7.07 9.54
CA MET A 43 -17.40 7.23 8.52
C MET A 43 -16.19 6.30 8.75
N GLU A 44 -15.71 6.18 9.99
CA GLU A 44 -14.61 5.27 10.34
C GLU A 44 -14.97 3.80 10.09
N ALA A 45 -16.21 3.41 10.40
CA ALA A 45 -16.71 2.06 10.11
C ALA A 45 -16.74 1.79 8.59
N LEU A 46 -17.29 2.73 7.81
CA LEU A 46 -17.34 2.63 6.35
C LEU A 46 -15.93 2.57 5.72
N GLN A 47 -14.97 3.35 6.23
CA GLN A 47 -13.58 3.28 5.75
C GLN A 47 -13.00 1.87 5.93
N LYS A 48 -13.21 1.24 7.09
CA LYS A 48 -12.75 -0.14 7.36
C LYS A 48 -13.42 -1.14 6.43
N GLU A 49 -14.73 -1.00 6.20
CA GLU A 49 -15.49 -1.88 5.30
C GLU A 49 -15.01 -1.72 3.83
N ILE A 50 -14.80 -0.50 3.36
CA ILE A 50 -14.28 -0.23 2.00
C ILE A 50 -12.90 -0.86 1.82
N VAL A 51 -12.00 -0.71 2.79
CA VAL A 51 -10.68 -1.34 2.75
C VAL A 51 -10.79 -2.86 2.75
N ALA A 52 -11.68 -3.43 3.56
CA ALA A 52 -11.92 -4.87 3.58
C ALA A 52 -12.47 -5.38 2.23
N CYS A 53 -13.40 -4.66 1.61
CA CYS A 53 -13.92 -4.99 0.28
C CYS A 53 -12.82 -4.96 -0.80
N ASN A 54 -11.91 -4.00 -0.73
CA ASN A 54 -10.76 -3.95 -1.64
C ASN A 54 -9.82 -5.16 -1.45
N VAL A 55 -9.53 -5.54 -0.21
CA VAL A 55 -8.67 -6.71 0.11
C VAL A 55 -9.31 -8.04 -0.28
N THR A 56 -10.63 -8.14 -0.13
CA THR A 56 -11.41 -9.36 -0.44
C THR A 56 -12.03 -9.36 -1.84
N GLU A 57 -11.72 -8.36 -2.66
CA GLU A 57 -12.18 -8.19 -4.05
C GLU A 57 -13.71 -8.13 -4.22
N LYS A 58 -14.42 -7.70 -3.18
CA LYS A 58 -15.86 -7.48 -3.22
C LYS A 58 -16.18 -6.10 -3.82
N VAL A 59 -15.87 -5.94 -5.10
CA VAL A 59 -15.90 -4.63 -5.78
C VAL A 59 -17.28 -3.96 -5.76
N PRO A 60 -18.41 -4.63 -6.08
CA PRO A 60 -19.73 -3.99 -6.04
C PRO A 60 -20.09 -3.48 -4.63
N GLU A 61 -19.86 -4.29 -3.59
CA GLU A 61 -20.11 -3.93 -2.20
C GLU A 61 -19.21 -2.75 -1.78
N GLY A 62 -17.94 -2.77 -2.21
CA GLY A 62 -17.00 -1.68 -1.95
C GLY A 62 -17.46 -0.35 -2.53
N PHE A 63 -17.98 -0.32 -3.75
CA PHE A 63 -18.53 0.90 -4.35
C PHE A 63 -19.82 1.37 -3.66
N GLU A 64 -20.68 0.45 -3.20
CA GLU A 64 -21.86 0.81 -2.42
C GLU A 64 -21.46 1.49 -1.10
N LYS A 65 -20.50 0.94 -0.36
CA LYS A 65 -19.96 1.53 0.87
C LYS A 65 -19.28 2.87 0.62
N LEU A 66 -18.55 2.98 -0.48
CA LEU A 66 -17.92 4.23 -0.88
C LEU A 66 -18.97 5.33 -1.15
N ALA A 67 -20.05 5.00 -1.84
CA ALA A 67 -21.14 5.96 -2.08
C ALA A 67 -21.84 6.40 -0.76
N GLN A 68 -21.94 5.51 0.25
CA GLN A 68 -22.44 5.87 1.58
C GLN A 68 -21.46 6.80 2.29
N PHE A 69 -20.15 6.50 2.25
CA PHE A 69 -19.11 7.35 2.82
C PHE A 69 -19.11 8.77 2.22
N GLU A 70 -19.19 8.87 0.89
CA GLU A 70 -19.22 10.16 0.17
C GLU A 70 -20.43 11.04 0.53
N LYS A 71 -21.57 10.44 0.87
CA LYS A 71 -22.77 11.18 1.34
C LYS A 71 -22.58 11.77 2.74
N LEU A 72 -21.78 11.12 3.58
CA LEU A 72 -21.52 11.56 4.96
C LEU A 72 -20.35 12.54 5.04
N ALA A 73 -19.42 12.47 4.08
CA ALA A 73 -18.23 13.29 4.07
C ALA A 73 -18.56 14.77 3.83
N ASP A 74 -17.93 15.64 4.61
CA ASP A 74 -17.98 17.07 4.37
C ASP A 74 -17.27 17.39 3.03
N PRO A 75 -17.92 18.10 2.09
CA PRO A 75 -17.28 18.50 0.83
C PRO A 75 -15.99 19.32 1.00
N ASP A 76 -15.79 19.97 2.12
CA ASP A 76 -14.59 20.75 2.42
C ASP A 76 -13.51 19.93 3.18
N ASP A 77 -13.79 18.65 3.52
CA ASP A 77 -12.82 17.77 4.17
C ASP A 77 -11.92 17.07 3.12
N GLN A 78 -10.79 17.70 2.83
CA GLN A 78 -9.80 17.20 1.87
C GLN A 78 -9.27 15.80 2.21
N ILE A 79 -9.23 15.41 3.50
CA ILE A 79 -8.77 14.08 3.92
C ILE A 79 -9.82 13.03 3.55
N ALA A 80 -11.11 13.34 3.79
CA ALA A 80 -12.20 12.45 3.39
C ALA A 80 -12.28 12.31 1.87
N GLN A 81 -12.13 13.40 1.13
CA GLN A 81 -12.09 13.39 -0.34
C GLN A 81 -10.91 12.59 -0.88
N GLN A 82 -9.71 12.74 -0.29
CA GLN A 82 -8.54 11.97 -0.66
C GLN A 82 -8.79 10.46 -0.47
N PHE A 83 -9.35 10.06 0.68
CA PHE A 83 -9.69 8.67 0.96
C PHE A 83 -10.71 8.13 -0.06
N ALA A 84 -11.76 8.90 -0.37
CA ALA A 84 -12.79 8.50 -1.33
C ALA A 84 -12.20 8.30 -2.73
N LEU A 85 -11.41 9.27 -3.22
CA LEU A 85 -10.82 9.19 -4.56
C LEU A 85 -9.83 8.03 -4.67
N ARG A 86 -8.95 7.85 -3.70
CA ARG A 86 -8.04 6.70 -3.62
C ARG A 86 -8.80 5.37 -3.63
N SER A 87 -9.84 5.24 -2.79
CA SER A 87 -10.64 4.01 -2.69
C SER A 87 -11.35 3.69 -4.00
N ARG A 88 -11.86 4.71 -4.69
CA ARG A 88 -12.47 4.57 -6.01
C ARG A 88 -11.48 4.02 -7.04
N VAL A 89 -10.25 4.53 -7.05
CA VAL A 89 -9.20 4.03 -7.95
C VAL A 89 -8.86 2.58 -7.65
N LEU A 90 -8.71 2.22 -6.37
CA LEU A 90 -8.38 0.84 -5.98
C LEU A 90 -9.45 -0.16 -6.36
N LEU A 91 -10.72 0.13 -6.06
CA LEU A 91 -11.84 -0.71 -6.44
C LEU A 91 -11.98 -0.80 -7.97
N GLY A 92 -11.84 0.34 -8.66
CA GLY A 92 -11.93 0.38 -10.12
C GLY A 92 -10.77 -0.29 -10.84
N ARG A 93 -9.60 -0.43 -10.20
CA ARG A 93 -8.49 -1.24 -10.71
C ARG A 93 -8.84 -2.73 -10.73
N LEU A 94 -9.54 -3.22 -9.70
CA LEU A 94 -9.92 -4.64 -9.59
C LEU A 94 -10.93 -5.07 -10.65
N ASP A 95 -11.82 -4.19 -11.09
CA ASP A 95 -12.82 -4.48 -12.14
C ASP A 95 -12.40 -3.96 -13.54
N GLY A 96 -11.17 -3.48 -13.67
CA GLY A 96 -10.65 -2.99 -14.95
C GLY A 96 -11.26 -1.67 -15.44
N ARG A 97 -11.91 -0.91 -14.56
CA ARG A 97 -12.62 0.34 -14.89
C ARG A 97 -11.70 1.47 -15.34
N TYR A 98 -10.46 1.48 -14.85
CA TYR A 98 -9.47 2.49 -15.16
C TYR A 98 -8.22 1.88 -15.79
N THR A 99 -7.74 2.48 -16.85
CA THR A 99 -6.40 2.18 -17.39
C THR A 99 -5.32 2.60 -16.39
N PRO A 100 -4.10 2.02 -16.46
CA PRO A 100 -3.02 2.43 -15.58
C PRO A 100 -2.70 3.93 -15.62
N LEU A 101 -2.82 4.59 -16.77
CA LEU A 101 -2.60 6.03 -16.88
C LEU A 101 -3.70 6.85 -16.19
N GLU A 102 -4.96 6.46 -16.34
CA GLU A 102 -6.07 7.09 -15.61
C GLU A 102 -5.93 6.90 -14.10
N GLN A 103 -5.43 5.73 -13.65
CA GLN A 103 -5.14 5.50 -12.23
C GLN A 103 -4.06 6.47 -11.73
N ILE A 104 -2.98 6.69 -12.48
CA ILE A 104 -1.93 7.65 -12.14
C ILE A 104 -2.53 9.06 -11.99
N ASP A 105 -3.31 9.52 -12.96
CA ASP A 105 -3.90 10.85 -12.93
C ASP A 105 -4.83 11.05 -11.72
N LEU A 106 -5.67 10.07 -11.43
CA LEU A 106 -6.60 10.12 -10.28
C LEU A 106 -5.85 10.05 -8.94
N LEU A 107 -4.80 9.25 -8.84
CA LEU A 107 -3.98 9.16 -7.62
C LEU A 107 -3.14 10.42 -7.41
N MET A 108 -2.66 11.05 -8.48
CA MET A 108 -2.02 12.37 -8.42
C MET A 108 -2.99 13.45 -7.92
N GLN A 109 -4.23 13.45 -8.41
CA GLN A 109 -5.26 14.33 -7.87
C GLN A 109 -5.53 14.05 -6.39
N ALA A 110 -5.63 12.76 -6.00
CA ALA A 110 -5.87 12.39 -4.61
C ALA A 110 -4.77 12.91 -3.67
N ILE A 111 -3.50 12.75 -4.01
CA ILE A 111 -2.41 13.21 -3.14
C ILE A 111 -2.33 14.75 -3.10
N GLN A 112 -2.63 15.43 -4.19
CA GLN A 112 -2.60 16.89 -4.26
C GLN A 112 -3.70 17.57 -3.45
N LEU A 113 -4.77 16.88 -3.06
CA LEU A 113 -5.77 17.40 -2.12
C LEU A 113 -5.16 17.80 -0.77
N THR A 114 -4.20 17.03 -0.28
CA THR A 114 -3.58 17.25 1.05
C THR A 114 -2.12 17.68 0.96
N VAL A 115 -1.46 17.42 -0.17
CA VAL A 115 -0.09 17.86 -0.49
C VAL A 115 -0.09 18.61 -1.84
N PRO A 116 -0.56 19.87 -1.90
CA PRO A 116 -0.82 20.59 -3.17
C PRO A 116 0.42 20.78 -4.08
N ARG A 117 1.62 20.69 -3.51
CA ARG A 117 2.89 20.81 -4.26
C ARG A 117 3.59 19.47 -4.45
N PHE A 118 2.86 18.36 -4.30
CA PHE A 118 3.43 17.03 -4.47
C PHE A 118 4.06 16.89 -5.85
N ASP A 119 5.28 16.36 -5.86
CA ASP A 119 6.06 16.11 -7.07
C ASP A 119 6.78 14.76 -6.95
N LEU A 120 6.64 13.90 -7.96
CA LEU A 120 7.26 12.58 -8.03
C LEU A 120 8.80 12.63 -8.13
N GLU A 121 9.35 13.74 -8.60
CA GLU A 121 10.82 13.91 -8.69
C GLU A 121 11.45 14.29 -7.33
N SER A 122 10.62 14.70 -6.37
CA SER A 122 11.08 15.17 -5.05
C SER A 122 10.24 14.67 -3.89
N ILE A 123 9.93 13.37 -3.87
CA ILE A 123 9.11 12.71 -2.83
C ILE A 123 9.66 13.02 -1.42
N GLU A 124 10.96 13.03 -1.22
CA GLU A 124 11.57 13.28 0.09
C GLU A 124 11.38 14.71 0.62
N SER A 125 10.87 15.64 -0.18
CA SER A 125 10.74 17.07 0.18
C SER A 125 9.52 17.38 1.05
N PHE A 126 8.64 16.42 1.29
CA PHE A 126 7.39 16.60 2.02
C PHE A 126 7.31 15.66 3.22
N LEU A 127 6.34 15.94 4.11
CA LEU A 127 5.96 15.03 5.19
C LEU A 127 4.61 14.41 4.88
N TYR A 128 4.54 13.08 4.99
CA TYR A 128 3.36 12.32 4.58
C TYR A 128 2.67 11.63 5.75
N THR A 129 1.35 11.50 5.63
CA THR A 129 0.56 10.56 6.40
C THR A 129 0.73 9.14 5.84
N ARG A 130 0.27 8.13 6.57
CA ARG A 130 0.22 6.74 6.11
C ARG A 130 -0.58 6.59 4.81
N ASP A 131 -1.71 7.29 4.70
CA ASP A 131 -2.56 7.23 3.50
C ASP A 131 -1.87 7.85 2.28
N GLU A 132 -1.18 8.96 2.46
CA GLU A 132 -0.39 9.60 1.40
C GLU A 132 0.76 8.70 0.91
N ILE A 133 1.48 8.02 1.84
CA ILE A 133 2.49 7.02 1.49
C ILE A 133 1.86 5.87 0.68
N THR A 134 0.67 5.42 1.09
CA THR A 134 -0.04 4.36 0.36
C THR A 134 -0.45 4.83 -1.04
N ILE A 135 -0.85 6.09 -1.22
CA ILE A 135 -1.15 6.67 -2.55
C ILE A 135 0.12 6.68 -3.41
N ILE A 136 1.26 7.13 -2.88
CA ILE A 136 2.53 7.13 -3.61
C ILE A 136 2.92 5.70 -4.03
N ASN A 137 2.77 4.72 -3.12
CA ASN A 137 2.99 3.31 -3.43
C ASN A 137 2.09 2.82 -4.58
N GLN A 138 0.83 3.26 -4.63
CA GLN A 138 -0.11 2.91 -5.70
C GLN A 138 0.21 3.60 -7.03
N ILE A 139 0.72 4.84 -6.99
CA ILE A 139 1.23 5.52 -8.18
C ILE A 139 2.40 4.71 -8.78
N GLY A 140 3.35 4.27 -7.95
CA GLY A 140 4.45 3.41 -8.39
C GLY A 140 3.96 2.11 -9.04
N LEU A 141 2.93 1.48 -8.45
CA LEU A 141 2.32 0.28 -9.00
C LEU A 141 1.63 0.55 -10.35
N ALA A 142 0.89 1.65 -10.48
CA ALA A 142 0.22 2.02 -11.72
C ALA A 142 1.24 2.34 -12.85
N TYR A 143 2.39 2.94 -12.53
CA TYR A 143 3.49 3.10 -13.50
C TYR A 143 4.05 1.75 -13.96
N SER A 144 4.20 0.79 -13.05
CA SER A 144 4.61 -0.58 -13.40
C SER A 144 3.58 -1.28 -14.28
N ASP A 145 2.30 -1.18 -13.93
CA ASP A 145 1.19 -1.76 -14.73
C ASP A 145 1.08 -1.09 -16.12
N ALA A 146 1.56 0.15 -16.27
CA ALA A 146 1.70 0.85 -17.56
C ALA A 146 2.97 0.43 -18.34
N GLY A 147 3.76 -0.53 -17.86
CA GLY A 147 5.03 -0.94 -18.46
C GLY A 147 6.19 0.04 -18.23
N GLN A 148 5.99 1.09 -17.43
CA GLN A 148 7.00 2.11 -17.14
C GLN A 148 7.85 1.72 -15.90
N ASN A 149 8.43 0.50 -15.92
CA ASN A 149 9.12 -0.07 -14.76
C ASN A 149 10.30 0.76 -14.25
N LYS A 150 11.03 1.46 -15.13
CA LYS A 150 12.13 2.36 -14.72
C LYS A 150 11.60 3.51 -13.85
N LYS A 151 10.49 4.15 -14.27
CA LYS A 151 9.86 5.23 -13.50
C LYS A 151 9.29 4.72 -12.18
N ALA A 152 8.66 3.55 -12.19
CA ALA A 152 8.19 2.88 -10.98
C ALA A 152 9.35 2.62 -10.00
N ALA A 153 10.50 2.14 -10.48
CA ALA A 153 11.68 1.90 -9.66
C ALA A 153 12.23 3.19 -9.02
N GLU A 154 12.25 4.31 -9.74
CA GLU A 154 12.64 5.62 -9.20
C GLU A 154 11.70 6.08 -8.08
N ILE A 155 10.38 5.94 -8.28
CA ILE A 155 9.37 6.27 -7.27
C ILE A 155 9.57 5.41 -6.02
N TYR A 156 9.71 4.08 -6.17
CA TYR A 156 9.90 3.18 -5.03
C TYR A 156 11.23 3.40 -4.31
N TYR A 157 12.30 3.73 -5.03
CA TYR A 157 13.58 4.10 -4.42
C TYR A 157 13.44 5.29 -3.48
N GLN A 158 12.83 6.40 -3.96
CA GLN A 158 12.59 7.58 -3.14
C GLN A 158 11.64 7.30 -1.97
N LEU A 159 10.54 6.55 -2.24
CA LEU A 159 9.57 6.20 -1.23
C LEU A 159 10.18 5.33 -0.11
N LEU A 160 10.97 4.32 -0.47
CA LEU A 160 11.65 3.48 0.52
C LEU A 160 12.65 4.29 1.36
N LYS A 161 13.41 5.17 0.73
CA LYS A 161 14.34 6.07 1.43
C LYS A 161 13.59 6.98 2.40
N TYR A 162 12.45 7.54 1.99
CA TYR A 162 11.58 8.33 2.85
C TYR A 162 11.06 7.51 4.04
N VAL A 163 10.50 6.32 3.79
CA VAL A 163 9.94 5.45 4.83
C VAL A 163 11.02 5.04 5.85
N ARG A 164 12.20 4.64 5.39
CA ARG A 164 13.33 4.30 6.27
C ARG A 164 13.80 5.47 7.12
N LYS A 165 13.74 6.70 6.61
CA LYS A 165 14.17 7.90 7.35
C LYS A 165 13.16 8.32 8.41
N HIS A 166 11.87 8.32 8.08
CA HIS A 166 10.84 8.97 8.89
C HIS A 166 10.04 8.00 9.78
N PHE A 167 10.12 6.69 9.51
CA PHE A 167 9.27 5.69 10.19
C PHE A 167 10.06 4.58 10.90
N LYS A 168 11.32 4.81 11.26
CA LYS A 168 12.21 3.79 11.81
C LYS A 168 11.71 3.05 13.07
N GLU A 169 10.78 3.64 13.86
CA GLU A 169 10.38 3.07 15.15
C GLU A 169 8.89 3.29 15.49
N THR A 170 8.08 3.79 14.57
CA THR A 170 6.67 4.06 14.84
C THR A 170 5.78 2.90 14.43
N ILE A 171 4.70 2.68 15.18
CA ILE A 171 3.62 1.74 14.85
C ILE A 171 3.10 1.92 13.41
N THR A 172 3.30 3.11 12.84
CA THR A 172 2.91 3.47 11.47
C THR A 172 3.80 2.80 10.41
N SER A 173 5.09 2.53 10.72
CA SER A 173 6.00 1.80 9.81
C SER A 173 5.60 0.34 9.63
N ILE A 174 4.96 -0.21 10.66
CA ILE A 174 4.61 -1.63 10.77
C ILE A 174 3.79 -2.13 9.56
N GLY A 175 2.88 -1.31 8.99
CA GLY A 175 2.04 -1.75 7.87
C GLY A 175 2.50 -1.32 6.48
N VAL A 176 3.36 -0.31 6.39
CA VAL A 176 3.71 0.31 5.10
C VAL A 176 5.03 -0.23 4.58
N LEU A 177 6.03 -0.41 5.45
CA LEU A 177 7.36 -0.85 5.03
C LEU A 177 7.36 -2.20 4.29
N PRO A 178 6.72 -3.27 4.80
CA PRO A 178 6.68 -4.54 4.08
C PRO A 178 6.04 -4.43 2.69
N LEU A 179 4.98 -3.61 2.57
CA LEU A 179 4.29 -3.42 1.29
C LEU A 179 5.16 -2.67 0.28
N VAL A 180 5.88 -1.63 0.71
CA VAL A 180 6.80 -0.86 -0.15
C VAL A 180 7.97 -1.74 -0.59
N LEU A 181 8.54 -2.53 0.33
CA LEU A 181 9.63 -3.46 0.04
C LEU A 181 9.21 -4.51 -1.00
N TYR A 182 8.03 -5.13 -0.81
CA TYR A 182 7.48 -6.10 -1.75
C TYR A 182 7.27 -5.49 -3.15
N ASN A 183 6.58 -4.36 -3.24
CA ASN A 183 6.29 -3.74 -4.53
C ASN A 183 7.56 -3.26 -5.24
N TYR A 184 8.54 -2.75 -4.48
CA TYR A 184 9.82 -2.35 -5.07
C TYR A 184 10.62 -3.56 -5.56
N ALA A 185 10.67 -4.65 -4.78
CA ALA A 185 11.31 -5.89 -5.20
C ALA A 185 10.71 -6.42 -6.52
N ARG A 186 9.37 -6.45 -6.62
CA ARG A 186 8.66 -6.83 -7.84
C ARG A 186 9.03 -5.94 -9.04
N VAL A 187 9.13 -4.64 -8.85
CA VAL A 187 9.52 -3.72 -9.93
C VAL A 187 10.97 -3.93 -10.35
N LEU A 188 11.87 -4.22 -9.41
CA LEU A 188 13.26 -4.54 -9.72
C LEU A 188 13.39 -5.87 -10.49
N ASP A 189 12.61 -6.87 -10.12
CA ASP A 189 12.51 -8.12 -10.87
C ASP A 189 12.07 -7.87 -12.32
N LEU A 190 11.00 -7.12 -12.55
CA LEU A 190 10.55 -6.69 -13.88
C LEU A 190 11.59 -5.85 -14.66
N CYS A 191 12.56 -5.27 -13.98
CA CYS A 191 13.70 -4.57 -14.58
C CYS A 191 14.92 -5.49 -14.84
N GLY A 192 14.85 -6.77 -14.48
CA GLY A 192 15.97 -7.71 -14.55
C GLY A 192 17.06 -7.48 -13.50
N ARG A 193 16.73 -6.73 -12.41
CA ARG A 193 17.65 -6.43 -11.29
C ARG A 193 17.44 -7.43 -10.16
N TYR A 194 17.67 -8.70 -10.47
CA TYR A 194 17.28 -9.84 -9.62
C TYR A 194 17.97 -9.86 -8.27
N GLU A 195 19.29 -9.55 -8.19
CA GLU A 195 20.01 -9.51 -6.92
C GLU A 195 19.43 -8.49 -5.95
N GLU A 196 19.09 -7.30 -6.46
CA GLU A 196 18.51 -6.23 -5.66
C GLU A 196 17.05 -6.56 -5.30
N GLY A 197 16.29 -7.13 -6.24
CA GLY A 197 14.94 -7.62 -6.02
C GLY A 197 14.88 -8.67 -4.90
N ALA A 198 15.73 -9.71 -4.99
CA ALA A 198 15.83 -10.74 -3.95
C ALA A 198 16.21 -10.18 -2.58
N ALA A 199 17.15 -9.22 -2.53
CA ALA A 199 17.56 -8.60 -1.27
C ALA A 199 16.40 -7.81 -0.60
N LEU A 200 15.64 -7.04 -1.38
CA LEU A 200 14.48 -6.29 -0.87
C LEU A 200 13.31 -7.21 -0.51
N ALA A 201 13.06 -8.26 -1.28
CA ALA A 201 12.03 -9.26 -0.98
C ALA A 201 12.34 -9.98 0.34
N LYS A 202 13.62 -10.36 0.56
CA LYS A 202 14.08 -10.92 1.83
C LYS A 202 13.89 -9.95 3.00
N GLU A 203 14.29 -8.68 2.86
CA GLU A 203 14.05 -7.65 3.90
C GLU A 203 12.55 -7.49 4.17
N GLY A 204 11.71 -7.49 3.12
CA GLY A 204 10.25 -7.46 3.23
C GLY A 204 9.69 -8.65 4.01
N ARG A 205 10.19 -9.86 3.74
CA ARG A 205 9.84 -11.09 4.46
C ARG A 205 10.21 -10.99 5.94
N GLU A 206 11.40 -10.53 6.26
CA GLU A 206 11.89 -10.35 7.63
C GLU A 206 11.04 -9.30 8.37
N ALA A 207 10.71 -8.18 7.72
CA ALA A 207 9.82 -7.16 8.26
C ALA A 207 8.39 -7.70 8.48
N CYS A 208 7.85 -8.52 7.58
CA CYS A 208 6.56 -9.18 7.75
C CYS A 208 6.54 -10.05 9.01
N ILE A 209 7.58 -10.84 9.24
CA ILE A 209 7.70 -11.71 10.42
C ILE A 209 7.83 -10.87 11.70
N GLN A 210 8.71 -9.87 11.67
CA GLN A 210 8.97 -9.00 12.81
C GLN A 210 7.70 -8.24 13.26
N TYR A 211 6.87 -7.79 12.32
CA TYR A 211 5.73 -6.94 12.61
C TYR A 211 4.36 -7.64 12.51
N GLY A 212 4.34 -8.95 12.18
CA GLY A 212 3.09 -9.72 12.10
C GLY A 212 2.25 -9.45 10.84
N HIS A 213 2.86 -9.04 9.73
CA HIS A 213 2.17 -8.76 8.46
C HIS A 213 2.07 -9.98 7.56
N TYR A 214 1.39 -11.02 8.03
CA TYR A 214 1.33 -12.31 7.36
C TYR A 214 0.61 -12.30 6.00
N GLN A 215 -0.18 -11.27 5.69
CA GLN A 215 -0.83 -11.16 4.37
C GLN A 215 0.13 -10.74 3.25
N VAL A 216 1.22 -10.04 3.57
CA VAL A 216 2.26 -9.64 2.60
C VAL A 216 3.37 -10.68 2.51
N LEU A 217 3.56 -11.48 3.56
CA LEU A 217 4.64 -12.46 3.67
C LEU A 217 4.72 -13.43 2.49
N PRO A 218 3.63 -14.11 2.04
CA PRO A 218 3.73 -15.03 0.90
C PRO A 218 4.14 -14.34 -0.40
N ARG A 219 3.76 -13.08 -0.58
CA ARG A 219 4.16 -12.29 -1.75
C ARG A 219 5.66 -11.96 -1.75
N CYS A 220 6.23 -11.66 -0.57
CA CYS A 220 7.68 -11.46 -0.45
C CYS A 220 8.45 -12.75 -0.76
N LEU A 221 7.95 -13.91 -0.30
CA LEU A 221 8.55 -15.22 -0.59
C LEU A 221 8.49 -15.55 -2.08
N GLU A 222 7.37 -15.27 -2.73
CA GLU A 222 7.16 -15.52 -4.15
C GLU A 222 8.15 -14.70 -5.01
N ILE A 223 8.24 -13.36 -4.80
CA ILE A 223 9.20 -12.51 -5.53
C ILE A 223 10.67 -12.90 -5.21
N GLU A 224 10.99 -13.25 -3.95
CA GLU A 224 12.32 -13.76 -3.61
C GLU A 224 12.63 -15.06 -4.40
N ALA A 225 11.63 -15.95 -4.52
CA ALA A 225 11.76 -17.20 -5.27
C ALA A 225 12.00 -16.95 -6.77
N GLU A 226 11.21 -16.06 -7.38
CA GLU A 226 11.34 -15.70 -8.79
C GLU A 226 12.73 -15.11 -9.08
N CYS A 227 13.15 -14.11 -8.31
CA CYS A 227 14.48 -13.52 -8.43
C CYS A 227 15.60 -14.57 -8.27
N ARG A 228 15.48 -15.51 -7.29
CA ARG A 228 16.45 -16.58 -7.09
C ARG A 228 16.54 -17.52 -8.28
N HIS A 229 15.42 -17.87 -8.89
CA HIS A 229 15.41 -18.67 -10.11
C HIS A 229 16.20 -17.97 -11.22
N PHE A 230 15.95 -16.70 -11.52
CA PHE A 230 16.66 -15.96 -12.55
C PHE A 230 18.15 -15.71 -12.24
N MET A 231 18.56 -15.87 -10.97
CA MET A 231 19.97 -15.89 -10.57
C MET A 231 20.61 -17.28 -10.69
N GLY A 232 19.84 -18.33 -11.01
CA GLY A 232 20.31 -19.72 -11.11
C GLY A 232 20.30 -20.48 -9.77
N ASP A 233 19.68 -19.92 -8.72
CA ASP A 233 19.60 -20.51 -7.38
C ASP A 233 18.32 -21.36 -7.23
N ASP A 234 18.09 -22.33 -8.11
CA ASP A 234 16.82 -23.08 -8.22
C ASP A 234 16.44 -23.84 -6.94
N GLU A 235 17.39 -24.34 -6.17
CA GLU A 235 17.09 -25.03 -4.91
C GLU A 235 16.50 -24.08 -3.86
N ILE A 236 17.05 -22.87 -3.75
CA ILE A 236 16.50 -21.84 -2.84
C ILE A 236 15.15 -21.37 -3.35
N SER A 237 15.02 -21.13 -4.66
CA SER A 237 13.78 -20.75 -5.32
C SER A 237 12.66 -21.74 -5.02
N LYS A 238 12.94 -23.02 -5.19
CA LYS A 238 12.00 -24.11 -4.90
C LYS A 238 11.49 -24.11 -3.46
N GLU A 239 12.41 -23.97 -2.50
CA GLU A 239 12.03 -23.91 -1.07
C GLU A 239 11.11 -22.72 -0.78
N LEU A 240 11.44 -21.53 -1.32
CA LEU A 240 10.65 -20.32 -1.16
C LEU A 240 9.26 -20.43 -1.78
N TYR A 241 9.13 -21.05 -2.96
CA TYR A 241 7.82 -21.34 -3.55
C TYR A 241 6.98 -22.27 -2.70
N TYR A 242 7.56 -23.33 -2.11
CA TYR A 242 6.83 -24.19 -1.16
C TYR A 242 6.35 -23.41 0.06
N GLN A 243 7.20 -22.58 0.65
CA GLN A 243 6.83 -21.74 1.81
C GLN A 243 5.69 -20.79 1.45
N SER A 244 5.78 -20.08 0.31
CA SER A 244 4.74 -19.18 -0.18
C SER A 244 3.42 -19.91 -0.42
N TYR A 245 3.45 -21.07 -1.07
CA TYR A 245 2.28 -21.90 -1.34
C TYR A 245 1.52 -22.29 -0.06
N TYR A 246 2.24 -22.83 0.93
CA TYR A 246 1.59 -23.25 2.18
C TYR A 246 1.07 -22.06 2.99
N LEU A 247 1.77 -20.94 2.99
CA LEU A 247 1.27 -19.72 3.64
C LEU A 247 0.01 -19.19 2.95
N CYS A 248 -0.03 -19.15 1.62
CA CYS A 248 -1.25 -18.78 0.90
C CYS A 248 -2.44 -19.66 1.28
N LYS A 249 -2.22 -20.99 1.44
CA LYS A 249 -3.27 -21.91 1.91
C LYS A 249 -3.73 -21.61 3.33
N VAL A 250 -2.80 -21.37 4.24
CA VAL A 250 -3.10 -21.10 5.65
C VAL A 250 -3.90 -19.82 5.84
N ILE A 251 -3.55 -18.76 5.10
CA ILE A 251 -4.22 -17.46 5.23
C ILE A 251 -5.43 -17.29 4.28
N GLY A 252 -5.72 -18.30 3.44
CA GLY A 252 -6.81 -18.24 2.47
C GLY A 252 -6.59 -17.25 1.30
N TYR A 253 -5.33 -16.98 0.94
CA TYR A 253 -4.99 -16.05 -0.14
C TYR A 253 -5.00 -16.75 -1.50
N GLN A 254 -6.20 -16.85 -2.11
CA GLN A 254 -6.42 -17.63 -3.33
C GLN A 254 -5.65 -17.12 -4.53
N ILE A 255 -5.60 -15.78 -4.75
CA ILE A 255 -4.89 -15.19 -5.90
C ILE A 255 -3.39 -15.50 -5.81
N GLY A 256 -2.77 -15.29 -4.65
CA GLY A 256 -1.37 -15.63 -4.46
C GLY A 256 -1.10 -17.13 -4.65
N LEU A 257 -2.04 -17.97 -4.24
CA LEU A 257 -1.93 -19.41 -4.45
C LEU A 257 -1.85 -19.77 -5.95
N GLU A 258 -2.69 -19.14 -6.79
CA GLU A 258 -2.68 -19.40 -8.23
C GLU A 258 -1.42 -18.84 -8.92
N VAL A 259 -0.95 -17.66 -8.49
CA VAL A 259 0.33 -17.10 -8.97
C VAL A 259 1.48 -18.05 -8.67
N VAL A 260 1.64 -18.47 -7.42
CA VAL A 260 2.72 -19.38 -6.99
C VAL A 260 2.68 -20.72 -7.72
N LYS A 261 1.49 -21.30 -7.93
CA LYS A 261 1.34 -22.55 -8.69
C LYS A 261 1.81 -22.38 -10.13
N LYS A 262 1.39 -21.29 -10.78
CA LYS A 262 1.74 -21.01 -12.16
C LYS A 262 3.25 -20.85 -12.33
N GLU A 263 3.87 -20.00 -11.53
CA GLU A 263 5.29 -19.67 -11.61
C GLU A 263 6.18 -20.88 -11.26
N ALA A 264 5.89 -21.56 -10.16
CA ALA A 264 6.64 -22.77 -9.78
C ALA A 264 6.55 -23.88 -10.83
N LYS A 265 5.40 -23.99 -11.52
CA LYS A 265 5.26 -24.91 -12.66
C LYS A 265 6.07 -24.45 -13.86
N GLU A 266 6.00 -23.16 -14.20
CA GLU A 266 6.65 -22.58 -15.37
C GLU A 266 8.19 -22.62 -15.23
N TYR A 267 8.70 -22.22 -14.07
CA TYR A 267 10.13 -22.04 -13.86
C TYR A 267 10.84 -23.31 -13.39
N LEU A 268 10.23 -24.08 -12.51
CA LEU A 268 10.86 -25.22 -11.83
C LEU A 268 10.19 -26.57 -12.11
N ASN A 269 9.15 -26.59 -12.96
CA ASN A 269 8.33 -27.77 -13.24
C ASN A 269 7.73 -28.43 -11.98
N ILE A 270 7.38 -27.62 -10.97
CA ILE A 270 6.78 -28.10 -9.73
C ILE A 270 5.27 -28.13 -9.88
N ASP A 271 4.68 -29.29 -9.61
CA ASP A 271 3.23 -29.47 -9.46
C ASP A 271 2.88 -29.57 -7.98
N PHE A 272 2.19 -28.56 -7.44
CA PHE A 272 1.62 -28.66 -6.12
C PHE A 272 0.37 -29.53 -6.19
N MET A 273 0.39 -30.67 -5.48
CA MET A 273 -0.79 -31.54 -5.42
C MET A 273 -1.98 -30.76 -4.83
N SER A 274 -3.11 -30.85 -5.50
CA SER A 274 -4.40 -30.24 -5.15
C SER A 274 -4.96 -30.72 -3.80
#